data_32b9fc453d80d2406b0a2ebc2a1e3bdb
#
_entry.id   32b9fc453d80d2406b0a2ebc2a1e3bdb
#
_cell.length_a   1.000
_cell.length_b   1.000
_cell.length_c   1.000
_cell.angle_alpha   90.00
_cell.angle_beta   90.00
_cell.angle_gamma   90.00
#
_symmetry.space_group_name_H-M   'P 1'
#
loop_
_entity.id
_entity.type
_entity.pdbx_description
1 polymer ?
#
loop_
_entity_poly.entity_id
_entity_poly.type
_entity_poly.pdbx_seq_one_letter_code
_entity_poly.pdbx_strand_id
1 'polypeptide(L)'
;MPLHHQQFSEQEQFVLNVLNNKKNGYYVELGAAHSINGSNTYRLENEFDWSGVSFEIVPELHKEVSKNRKNPCVLGDATKFDYIKYFQENNFPDQIDYLQVDIDSGYKLNGRPQGNAYLSLHGLISVPLNKYRFSVITFEHDANMYWRNTAMRDAQREILDSLGYSLVVREIHEDWWVDPNVIDLETYRPFFKWNTL
;
A
#
# COMPACT_ATOMS: atom_id res chain seq x y z
N MET A 1 6.23 29.36 -15.24
CA MET A 1 5.11 28.42 -15.05
C MET A 1 5.04 28.15 -13.57
N PRO A 2 3.88 28.33 -12.89
CA PRO A 2 3.78 27.97 -11.51
C PRO A 2 3.96 26.45 -11.41
N LEU A 3 4.88 26.00 -10.56
CA LEU A 3 4.99 24.61 -10.16
C LEU A 3 3.62 24.23 -9.58
N HIS A 4 2.89 23.36 -10.24
CA HIS A 4 1.75 22.68 -9.62
C HIS A 4 2.29 22.05 -8.35
N HIS A 5 1.76 22.43 -7.20
CA HIS A 5 2.06 21.76 -5.94
C HIS A 5 1.67 20.30 -6.14
N GLN A 6 2.67 19.46 -6.23
CA GLN A 6 2.55 18.01 -6.24
C GLN A 6 1.96 17.66 -4.87
N GLN A 7 0.71 17.23 -4.84
CA GLN A 7 0.07 16.83 -3.59
C GLN A 7 0.60 15.44 -3.27
N PHE A 8 1.51 15.40 -2.31
CA PHE A 8 2.05 14.13 -1.81
C PHE A 8 0.95 13.36 -1.07
N SER A 9 1.00 12.04 -1.20
CA SER A 9 0.11 11.16 -0.46
C SER A 9 0.36 11.27 1.05
N GLU A 10 -0.70 11.30 1.84
CA GLU A 10 -0.60 11.24 3.31
C GLU A 10 0.02 9.91 3.76
N GLN A 11 -0.20 8.82 3.01
CA GLN A 11 0.41 7.53 3.25
C GLN A 11 1.94 7.59 3.11
N GLU A 12 2.48 8.18 2.03
CA GLU A 12 3.93 8.35 1.87
C GLU A 12 4.53 9.15 3.03
N GLN A 13 3.85 10.24 3.44
CA GLN A 13 4.34 11.06 4.55
C GLN A 13 4.33 10.30 5.87
N PHE A 14 3.31 9.48 6.12
CA PHE A 14 3.27 8.60 7.29
C PHE A 14 4.43 7.62 7.28
N VAL A 15 4.64 6.91 6.18
CA VAL A 15 5.75 5.94 6.00
C VAL A 15 7.10 6.61 6.29
N LEU A 16 7.35 7.78 5.70
CA LEU A 16 8.59 8.52 5.91
C LEU A 16 8.78 8.94 7.37
N ASN A 17 7.71 9.39 8.01
CA ASN A 17 7.77 9.83 9.41
C ASN A 17 8.10 8.67 10.35
N VAL A 18 7.39 7.54 10.24
CA VAL A 18 7.60 6.40 11.16
C VAL A 18 8.89 5.64 10.88
N LEU A 19 9.44 5.77 9.68
CA LEU A 19 10.74 5.19 9.29
C LEU A 19 11.89 6.22 9.32
N ASN A 20 11.70 7.39 9.98
CA ASN A 20 12.72 8.42 10.15
C ASN A 20 13.38 8.86 8.84
N ASN A 21 12.57 9.04 7.79
CA ASN A 21 13.03 9.39 6.44
C ASN A 21 14.10 8.41 5.90
N LYS A 22 13.89 7.13 6.14
CA LYS A 22 14.78 6.06 5.67
C LYS A 22 15.07 6.19 4.19
N LYS A 23 16.35 6.07 3.82
CA LYS A 23 16.80 5.93 2.43
C LYS A 23 17.07 4.47 2.08
N ASN A 24 17.03 4.16 0.79
CA ASN A 24 17.29 2.83 0.25
C ASN A 24 16.39 1.75 0.88
N GLY A 25 15.12 2.08 1.13
CA GLY A 25 14.11 1.14 1.61
C GLY A 25 13.56 0.27 0.49
N TYR A 26 12.66 -0.64 0.87
CA TYR A 26 11.95 -1.53 -0.05
C TYR A 26 10.46 -1.39 0.08
N TYR A 27 9.74 -1.36 -1.06
CA TYR A 27 8.27 -1.33 -1.05
C TYR A 27 7.66 -2.38 -2.00
N VAL A 28 6.41 -2.72 -1.70
CA VAL A 28 5.50 -3.47 -2.58
C VAL A 28 4.21 -2.68 -2.67
N GLU A 29 3.75 -2.37 -3.88
CA GLU A 29 2.56 -1.57 -4.15
C GLU A 29 1.56 -2.38 -4.96
N LEU A 30 0.40 -2.67 -4.38
CA LEU A 30 -0.69 -3.39 -5.02
C LEU A 30 -1.76 -2.40 -5.47
N GLY A 31 -1.82 -2.13 -6.78
CA GLY A 31 -2.63 -1.09 -7.39
C GLY A 31 -1.84 0.22 -7.52
N ALA A 32 -1.06 0.35 -8.60
CA ALA A 32 -0.21 1.53 -8.80
C ALA A 32 -0.98 2.75 -9.33
N ALA A 33 -2.11 2.53 -10.02
CA ALA A 33 -2.92 3.56 -10.66
C ALA A 33 -2.07 4.56 -11.48
N HIS A 34 -1.89 5.78 -11.00
CA HIS A 34 -1.12 6.82 -11.67
C HIS A 34 0.33 6.88 -11.21
N SER A 35 1.22 7.21 -12.14
CA SER A 35 2.67 7.15 -11.91
C SER A 35 3.22 8.18 -10.92
N ILE A 36 2.57 9.34 -10.78
CA ILE A 36 3.08 10.48 -10.01
C ILE A 36 1.99 11.07 -9.10
N ASN A 37 0.92 11.63 -9.70
CA ASN A 37 -0.13 12.26 -8.94
C ASN A 37 -1.01 11.22 -8.26
N GLY A 38 -1.10 11.27 -6.94
CA GLY A 38 -1.85 10.29 -6.15
C GLY A 38 -1.12 8.97 -5.92
N SER A 39 0.14 8.83 -6.39
CA SER A 39 0.95 7.66 -6.06
C SER A 39 1.34 7.64 -4.59
N ASN A 40 1.30 6.46 -4.00
CA ASN A 40 1.66 6.21 -2.60
C ASN A 40 3.14 5.81 -2.42
N THR A 41 3.93 5.77 -3.52
CA THR A 41 5.32 5.28 -3.51
C THR A 41 6.27 6.09 -4.40
N TYR A 42 5.76 7.06 -5.16
CA TYR A 42 6.57 7.87 -6.08
C TYR A 42 7.70 8.62 -5.38
N ARG A 43 7.39 9.27 -4.26
CA ARG A 43 8.35 10.05 -3.51
C ARG A 43 9.40 9.17 -2.83
N LEU A 44 9.00 8.01 -2.32
CA LEU A 44 9.90 7.01 -1.74
C LEU A 44 10.96 6.61 -2.75
N GLU A 45 10.55 6.35 -3.98
CA GLU A 45 11.46 5.99 -5.08
C GLU A 45 12.35 7.14 -5.52
N ASN A 46 11.81 8.36 -5.68
CA ASN A 46 12.53 9.45 -6.34
C ASN A 46 13.36 10.31 -5.40
N GLU A 47 12.92 10.51 -4.14
CA GLU A 47 13.60 11.38 -3.18
C GLU A 47 14.40 10.58 -2.15
N PHE A 48 14.04 9.32 -1.92
CA PHE A 48 14.65 8.48 -0.87
C PHE A 48 15.34 7.22 -1.41
N ASP A 49 15.43 7.07 -2.74
CA ASP A 49 16.13 5.98 -3.43
C ASP A 49 15.63 4.58 -3.04
N TRP A 50 14.32 4.43 -2.82
CA TRP A 50 13.74 3.13 -2.49
C TRP A 50 13.65 2.24 -3.72
N SER A 51 13.92 0.95 -3.51
CA SER A 51 13.67 -0.12 -4.46
C SER A 51 12.30 -0.74 -4.21
N GLY A 52 11.67 -1.31 -5.24
CA GLY A 52 10.37 -1.93 -5.02
C GLY A 52 9.76 -2.51 -6.27
N VAL A 53 8.50 -2.89 -6.14
CA VAL A 53 7.68 -3.37 -7.26
C VAL A 53 6.26 -2.87 -7.08
N SER A 54 5.69 -2.40 -8.18
CA SER A 54 4.28 -2.00 -8.28
C SER A 54 3.52 -2.99 -9.15
N PHE A 55 2.23 -3.16 -8.90
CA PHE A 55 1.33 -4.01 -9.69
C PHE A 55 0.20 -3.17 -10.25
N GLU A 56 -0.06 -3.33 -11.54
CA GLU A 56 -1.18 -2.66 -12.22
C GLU A 56 -1.81 -3.61 -13.25
N ILE A 57 -3.13 -3.73 -13.22
CA ILE A 57 -3.86 -4.62 -14.14
C ILE A 57 -4.33 -3.91 -15.41
N VAL A 58 -4.47 -2.59 -15.37
CA VAL A 58 -4.92 -1.78 -16.51
C VAL A 58 -3.74 -1.44 -17.41
N PRO A 59 -3.70 -1.92 -18.67
CA PRO A 59 -2.52 -1.77 -19.54
C PRO A 59 -2.09 -0.32 -19.77
N GLU A 60 -3.03 0.61 -19.84
CA GLU A 60 -2.77 2.04 -20.06
C GLU A 60 -2.07 2.65 -18.84
N LEU A 61 -2.53 2.36 -17.64
CA LEU A 61 -1.92 2.83 -16.38
C LEU A 61 -0.56 2.17 -16.17
N HIS A 62 -0.46 0.86 -16.39
CA HIS A 62 0.82 0.15 -16.36
C HIS A 62 1.87 0.80 -17.29
N LYS A 63 1.46 1.16 -18.53
CA LYS A 63 2.35 1.83 -19.48
C LYS A 63 2.80 3.20 -18.97
N GLU A 64 1.90 3.95 -18.33
CA GLU A 64 2.22 5.24 -17.72
C GLU A 64 3.23 5.06 -16.58
N VAL A 65 2.97 4.14 -15.65
CA VAL A 65 3.85 3.86 -14.52
C VAL A 65 5.22 3.40 -15.01
N SER A 66 5.27 2.39 -15.88
CA SER A 66 6.53 1.85 -16.43
C SER A 66 7.37 2.88 -17.20
N LYS A 67 6.76 3.93 -17.74
CA LYS A 67 7.47 5.01 -18.42
C LYS A 67 8.07 6.03 -17.46
N ASN A 68 7.40 6.30 -16.35
CA ASN A 68 7.69 7.45 -15.48
C ASN A 68 8.37 7.05 -14.17
N ARG A 69 8.40 5.74 -13.83
CA ARG A 69 8.97 5.22 -12.60
C ARG A 69 10.28 4.46 -12.89
N LYS A 70 11.17 4.42 -11.91
CA LYS A 70 12.47 3.70 -12.01
C LYS A 70 12.33 2.22 -11.70
N ASN A 71 11.46 1.90 -10.72
CA ASN A 71 11.25 0.54 -10.28
C ASN A 71 10.27 -0.21 -11.19
N PRO A 72 10.35 -1.55 -11.23
CA PRO A 72 9.46 -2.37 -12.04
C PRO A 72 7.97 -2.16 -11.70
N CYS A 73 7.14 -2.11 -12.74
CA CYS A 73 5.70 -2.27 -12.62
C CYS A 73 5.29 -3.55 -13.36
N VAL A 74 4.62 -4.45 -12.67
CA VAL A 74 4.14 -5.71 -13.23
C VAL A 74 2.73 -5.51 -13.78
N LEU A 75 2.54 -5.80 -15.08
CA LEU A 75 1.21 -5.87 -15.68
C LEU A 75 0.58 -7.19 -15.30
N GLY A 76 -0.35 -7.19 -14.36
CA GLY A 76 -1.01 -8.43 -13.94
C GLY A 76 -1.89 -8.29 -12.70
N ASP A 77 -2.54 -9.39 -12.39
CA ASP A 77 -3.41 -9.53 -11.23
C ASP A 77 -2.56 -9.79 -9.97
N ALA A 78 -2.44 -8.78 -9.12
CA ALA A 78 -1.69 -8.87 -7.88
C ALA A 78 -2.21 -9.96 -6.92
N THR A 79 -3.47 -10.38 -7.05
CA THR A 79 -4.06 -11.44 -6.20
C THR A 79 -3.61 -12.85 -6.59
N LYS A 80 -2.91 -13.01 -7.73
CA LYS A 80 -2.50 -14.31 -8.30
C LYS A 80 -0.99 -14.40 -8.57
N PHE A 81 -0.24 -13.48 -8.02
CA PHE A 81 1.19 -13.40 -8.28
C PHE A 81 2.02 -14.30 -7.36
N ASP A 82 3.10 -14.86 -7.87
CA ASP A 82 4.05 -15.64 -7.07
C ASP A 82 5.08 -14.72 -6.39
N TYR A 83 4.65 -14.11 -5.29
CA TYR A 83 5.49 -13.20 -4.50
C TYR A 83 6.74 -13.86 -3.94
N ILE A 84 6.65 -15.12 -3.50
CA ILE A 84 7.79 -15.83 -2.91
C ILE A 84 8.91 -15.95 -3.94
N LYS A 85 8.58 -16.44 -5.13
CA LYS A 85 9.54 -16.57 -6.22
C LYS A 85 10.14 -15.22 -6.60
N TYR A 86 9.28 -14.21 -6.79
CA TYR A 86 9.71 -12.87 -7.19
C TYR A 86 10.66 -12.23 -6.16
N PHE A 87 10.31 -12.28 -4.88
CA PHE A 87 11.13 -11.70 -3.82
C PHE A 87 12.49 -12.39 -3.71
N GLN A 88 12.54 -13.71 -3.87
CA GLN A 88 13.80 -14.47 -3.89
C GLN A 88 14.67 -14.12 -5.09
N GLU A 89 14.09 -14.06 -6.30
CA GLU A 89 14.83 -13.76 -7.54
C GLU A 89 15.35 -12.31 -7.58
N ASN A 90 14.66 -11.39 -6.88
CA ASN A 90 15.02 -9.96 -6.84
C ASN A 90 15.68 -9.53 -5.52
N ASN A 91 16.08 -10.48 -4.67
CA ASN A 91 16.79 -10.24 -3.41
C ASN A 91 16.06 -9.29 -2.46
N PHE A 92 14.74 -9.39 -2.36
CA PHE A 92 14.00 -8.66 -1.35
C PHE A 92 14.40 -9.13 0.06
N PRO A 93 14.55 -8.21 1.02
CA PRO A 93 14.84 -8.58 2.41
C PRO A 93 13.62 -9.27 3.05
N ASP A 94 13.85 -10.10 4.07
CA ASP A 94 12.76 -10.72 4.84
C ASP A 94 11.93 -9.68 5.60
N GLN A 95 12.54 -8.56 5.99
CA GLN A 95 11.87 -7.37 6.52
C GLN A 95 11.83 -6.29 5.45
N ILE A 96 10.68 -6.13 4.79
CA ILE A 96 10.39 -5.11 3.78
C ILE A 96 9.85 -3.87 4.49
N ASP A 97 10.11 -2.67 3.98
CA ASP A 97 9.74 -1.45 4.68
C ASP A 97 8.28 -1.07 4.52
N TYR A 98 7.70 -1.26 3.34
CA TYR A 98 6.34 -0.81 3.07
C TYR A 98 5.56 -1.74 2.16
N LEU A 99 4.32 -2.03 2.55
CA LEU A 99 3.29 -2.65 1.72
C LEU A 99 2.12 -1.67 1.58
N GLN A 100 1.83 -1.27 0.36
CA GLN A 100 0.63 -0.53 0.01
C GLN A 100 -0.37 -1.47 -0.63
N VAL A 101 -1.62 -1.46 -0.15
CA VAL A 101 -2.71 -2.30 -0.67
C VAL A 101 -3.92 -1.45 -0.98
N ASP A 102 -4.12 -1.21 -2.27
CA ASP A 102 -5.23 -0.43 -2.81
C ASP A 102 -5.54 -0.96 -4.21
N ILE A 103 -6.34 -2.02 -4.29
CA ILE A 103 -6.67 -2.67 -5.55
C ILE A 103 -8.08 -2.28 -5.95
N ASP A 104 -8.17 -1.31 -6.84
CA ASP A 104 -9.40 -0.99 -7.52
C ASP A 104 -9.69 -1.99 -8.66
N SER A 105 -10.97 -2.31 -8.83
CA SER A 105 -11.38 -3.23 -9.91
C SER A 105 -11.18 -2.64 -11.31
N GLY A 106 -10.97 -1.34 -11.42
CA GLY A 106 -11.00 -0.62 -12.70
C GLY A 106 -12.38 -0.72 -13.41
N TYR A 107 -13.31 -1.45 -12.81
CA TYR A 107 -14.62 -1.73 -13.39
C TYR A 107 -15.60 -0.61 -13.03
N LYS A 108 -16.24 -0.05 -14.05
CA LYS A 108 -17.31 0.94 -13.85
C LYS A 108 -18.66 0.30 -14.15
N LEU A 109 -19.54 0.17 -13.16
CA LEU A 109 -20.92 -0.19 -13.37
C LEU A 109 -21.76 1.10 -13.50
N ASN A 110 -22.44 1.26 -14.64
CA ASN A 110 -23.22 2.47 -14.96
C ASN A 110 -22.40 3.78 -14.82
N GLY A 111 -21.11 3.75 -15.21
CA GLY A 111 -20.22 4.90 -15.17
C GLY A 111 -19.68 5.25 -13.77
N ARG A 112 -20.05 4.50 -12.74
CA ARG A 112 -19.54 4.68 -11.39
C ARG A 112 -18.40 3.69 -11.10
N PRO A 113 -17.26 4.15 -10.55
CA PRO A 113 -16.23 3.24 -10.08
C PRO A 113 -16.86 2.22 -9.12
N GLN A 114 -16.50 0.97 -9.29
CA GLN A 114 -16.83 -0.09 -8.33
C GLN A 114 -15.57 -0.31 -7.52
N GLY A 115 -15.44 0.32 -6.38
CA GLY A 115 -14.42 -0.02 -5.40
C GLY A 115 -14.54 -1.49 -5.03
N ASN A 116 -13.44 -2.08 -4.73
CA ASN A 116 -13.44 -3.51 -4.48
C ASN A 116 -12.50 -3.88 -3.33
N ALA A 117 -12.88 -3.44 -2.12
CA ALA A 117 -12.21 -3.84 -0.89
C ALA A 117 -11.97 -5.36 -0.81
N TYR A 118 -12.77 -6.17 -1.50
CA TYR A 118 -12.55 -7.60 -1.65
C TYR A 118 -11.25 -7.91 -2.40
N LEU A 119 -10.91 -7.16 -3.46
CA LEU A 119 -9.65 -7.36 -4.17
C LEU A 119 -8.45 -6.91 -3.32
N SER A 120 -8.58 -5.82 -2.57
CA SER A 120 -7.55 -5.41 -1.61
C SER A 120 -7.33 -6.48 -0.54
N LEU A 121 -8.40 -7.06 0.03
CA LEU A 121 -8.27 -8.18 0.96
C LEU A 121 -7.61 -9.40 0.31
N HIS A 122 -8.01 -9.75 -0.92
CA HIS A 122 -7.38 -10.84 -1.69
C HIS A 122 -5.89 -10.54 -1.95
N GLY A 123 -5.55 -9.31 -2.30
CA GLY A 123 -4.16 -8.89 -2.46
C GLY A 123 -3.37 -9.09 -1.17
N LEU A 124 -3.88 -8.61 -0.04
CA LEU A 124 -3.24 -8.74 1.26
C LEU A 124 -2.96 -10.20 1.61
N ILE A 125 -3.94 -11.10 1.49
CA ILE A 125 -3.77 -12.53 1.83
C ILE A 125 -2.91 -13.30 0.82
N SER A 126 -2.70 -12.76 -0.38
CA SER A 126 -1.82 -13.35 -1.40
C SER A 126 -0.35 -13.04 -1.13
N VAL A 127 -0.06 -11.94 -0.42
CA VAL A 127 1.30 -11.62 0.04
C VAL A 127 1.70 -12.57 1.17
N PRO A 128 2.88 -13.21 1.11
CA PRO A 128 3.29 -14.22 2.09
C PRO A 128 3.75 -13.57 3.42
N LEU A 129 2.82 -12.95 4.17
CA LEU A 129 3.07 -12.23 5.42
C LEU A 129 3.61 -13.11 6.56
N ASN A 130 3.52 -14.42 6.43
CA ASN A 130 4.11 -15.38 7.35
C ASN A 130 5.62 -15.61 7.12
N LYS A 131 6.13 -15.21 5.95
CA LYS A 131 7.55 -15.37 5.58
C LYS A 131 8.25 -14.03 5.46
N TYR A 132 7.59 -13.04 4.89
CA TYR A 132 8.10 -11.68 4.75
C TYR A 132 7.31 -10.73 5.63
N ARG A 133 8.02 -9.94 6.44
CA ARG A 133 7.42 -8.93 7.30
C ARG A 133 7.48 -7.56 6.61
N PHE A 134 6.53 -6.70 6.94
CA PHE A 134 6.51 -5.32 6.46
C PHE A 134 6.55 -4.37 7.65
N SER A 135 7.40 -3.35 7.61
CA SER A 135 7.50 -2.38 8.71
C SER A 135 6.24 -1.51 8.80
N VAL A 136 5.69 -1.14 7.63
CA VAL A 136 4.45 -0.36 7.51
C VAL A 136 3.54 -1.02 6.49
N ILE A 137 2.24 -1.06 6.77
CA ILE A 137 1.21 -1.50 5.83
C ILE A 137 0.12 -0.43 5.78
N THR A 138 -0.27 0.03 4.59
CA THR A 138 -1.48 0.81 4.37
C THR A 138 -2.48 -0.02 3.59
N PHE A 139 -3.73 -0.01 4.02
CA PHE A 139 -4.77 -0.84 3.43
C PHE A 139 -6.04 -0.03 3.19
N GLU A 140 -6.43 0.11 1.92
CA GLU A 140 -7.68 0.72 1.55
C GLU A 140 -8.82 -0.31 1.57
N HIS A 141 -9.85 -0.03 2.39
CA HIS A 141 -10.99 -0.92 2.59
C HIS A 141 -12.32 -0.35 2.11
N ASP A 142 -12.38 0.93 1.75
CA ASP A 142 -13.57 1.60 1.19
C ASP A 142 -14.89 1.36 1.97
N ALA A 143 -14.81 1.14 3.27
CA ALA A 143 -15.98 0.76 4.08
C ALA A 143 -17.11 1.81 4.07
N ASN A 144 -16.81 3.05 3.71
CA ASN A 144 -17.76 4.15 3.58
C ASN A 144 -18.46 4.20 2.22
N MET A 145 -17.84 3.63 1.17
CA MET A 145 -18.31 3.77 -0.21
C MET A 145 -19.44 2.82 -0.57
N TYR A 146 -19.48 1.63 0.02
CA TYR A 146 -20.38 0.53 -0.37
C TYR A 146 -21.30 0.10 0.76
N TRP A 147 -22.36 0.89 1.04
CA TRP A 147 -23.44 0.51 1.94
C TRP A 147 -22.98 0.04 3.33
N ARG A 148 -21.89 0.62 3.84
CA ARG A 148 -21.26 0.25 5.12
C ARG A 148 -20.82 -1.23 5.15
N ASN A 149 -20.31 -1.75 4.06
CA ASN A 149 -19.74 -3.10 4.05
C ASN A 149 -18.39 -3.08 4.78
N THR A 150 -18.45 -3.27 6.09
CA THR A 150 -17.26 -3.29 6.95
C THR A 150 -16.55 -4.65 6.94
N ALA A 151 -17.12 -5.67 6.31
CA ALA A 151 -16.61 -7.04 6.42
C ALA A 151 -15.15 -7.17 5.96
N MET A 152 -14.75 -6.48 4.89
CA MET A 152 -13.37 -6.54 4.38
C MET A 152 -12.43 -5.77 5.30
N ARG A 153 -12.85 -4.63 5.81
CA ARG A 153 -12.14 -3.88 6.84
C ARG A 153 -11.92 -4.72 8.09
N ASP A 154 -12.99 -5.32 8.60
CA ASP A 154 -12.94 -6.08 9.84
C ASP A 154 -12.07 -7.34 9.67
N ALA A 155 -12.16 -8.01 8.51
CA ALA A 155 -11.32 -9.16 8.20
C ALA A 155 -9.82 -8.81 8.10
N GLN A 156 -9.46 -7.70 7.41
CA GLN A 156 -8.04 -7.31 7.35
C GLN A 156 -7.51 -6.91 8.75
N ARG A 157 -8.36 -6.27 9.58
CA ARG A 157 -7.99 -5.93 10.97
C ARG A 157 -7.70 -7.19 11.79
N GLU A 158 -8.55 -8.21 11.69
CA GLU A 158 -8.35 -9.48 12.38
C GLU A 158 -7.06 -10.19 11.92
N ILE A 159 -6.80 -10.19 10.60
CA ILE A 159 -5.59 -10.77 10.02
C ILE A 159 -4.33 -10.06 10.54
N LEU A 160 -4.25 -8.74 10.40
CA LEU A 160 -3.04 -8.00 10.75
C LEU A 160 -2.82 -7.96 12.27
N ASP A 161 -3.87 -7.86 13.08
CA ASP A 161 -3.79 -7.97 14.53
C ASP A 161 -3.27 -9.35 14.95
N SER A 162 -3.78 -10.44 14.35
CA SER A 162 -3.32 -11.81 14.63
C SER A 162 -1.84 -12.03 14.26
N LEU A 163 -1.32 -11.27 13.31
CA LEU A 163 0.09 -11.27 12.92
C LEU A 163 0.95 -10.33 13.78
N GLY A 164 0.35 -9.67 14.78
CA GLY A 164 1.02 -8.80 15.73
C GLY A 164 1.36 -7.41 15.21
N TYR A 165 0.68 -6.92 14.17
CA TYR A 165 0.78 -5.54 13.74
C TYR A 165 -0.03 -4.60 14.65
N SER A 166 0.43 -3.36 14.80
CA SER A 166 -0.29 -2.32 15.54
C SER A 166 -1.04 -1.39 14.58
N LEU A 167 -2.36 -1.27 14.77
CA LEU A 167 -3.19 -0.33 14.02
C LEU A 167 -2.99 1.08 14.57
N VAL A 168 -2.48 1.98 13.74
CA VAL A 168 -2.12 3.35 14.12
C VAL A 168 -3.16 4.36 13.65
N VAL A 169 -3.55 4.26 12.38
CA VAL A 169 -4.52 5.18 11.79
C VAL A 169 -5.75 4.41 11.34
N ARG A 170 -6.92 4.88 11.78
CA ARG A 170 -8.25 4.44 11.31
C ARG A 170 -8.90 5.60 10.58
N GLU A 171 -8.89 5.52 9.28
CA GLU A 171 -9.63 6.45 8.44
C GLU A 171 -10.94 5.83 7.94
N ILE A 172 -11.78 6.68 7.33
CA ILE A 172 -13.11 6.25 6.85
C ILE A 172 -13.00 5.17 5.76
N HIS A 173 -11.93 5.20 4.97
CA HIS A 173 -11.73 4.33 3.82
C HIS A 173 -10.46 3.48 3.88
N GLU A 174 -9.55 3.77 4.83
CA GLU A 174 -8.26 3.07 4.92
C GLU A 174 -7.80 2.90 6.36
N ASP A 175 -6.91 1.93 6.59
CA ASP A 175 -6.23 1.66 7.85
C ASP A 175 -4.72 1.62 7.62
N TRP A 176 -3.94 2.21 8.57
CA TRP A 176 -2.48 2.17 8.51
C TRP A 176 -1.90 1.48 9.73
N TRP A 177 -0.97 0.59 9.46
CA TRP A 177 -0.40 -0.35 10.42
C TRP A 177 1.12 -0.24 10.49
N VAL A 178 1.69 -0.55 11.65
CA VAL A 178 3.13 -0.69 11.83
C VAL A 178 3.46 -2.03 12.46
N ASP A 179 4.68 -2.52 12.19
CA ASP A 179 5.24 -3.65 12.91
C ASP A 179 5.93 -3.16 14.19
N PRO A 180 5.35 -3.41 15.39
CA PRO A 180 5.91 -2.95 16.65
C PRO A 180 7.21 -3.66 17.04
N ASN A 181 7.61 -4.71 16.31
CA ASN A 181 8.90 -5.38 16.54
C ASN A 181 10.08 -4.61 15.93
N VAL A 182 9.81 -3.68 14.99
CA VAL A 182 10.86 -2.90 14.31
C VAL A 182 10.67 -1.39 14.41
N ILE A 183 9.50 -0.92 14.81
CA ILE A 183 9.21 0.51 14.99
C ILE A 183 8.77 0.73 16.45
N ASP A 184 9.54 1.52 17.19
CA ASP A 184 9.24 1.83 18.58
C ASP A 184 7.93 2.61 18.74
N LEU A 185 7.17 2.28 19.79
CA LEU A 185 5.89 2.91 20.12
C LEU A 185 5.98 4.46 20.14
N GLU A 186 7.05 5.02 20.69
CA GLU A 186 7.23 6.48 20.77
C GLU A 186 7.31 7.13 19.38
N THR A 187 7.77 6.38 18.37
CA THR A 187 7.86 6.87 17.00
C THR A 187 6.48 6.99 16.35
N TYR A 188 5.59 6.04 16.56
CA TYR A 188 4.27 6.06 15.89
C TYR A 188 3.11 6.54 16.79
N ARG A 189 3.30 6.64 18.11
CA ARG A 189 2.31 7.18 19.05
C ARG A 189 1.73 8.54 18.64
N PRO A 190 2.51 9.51 18.11
CA PRO A 190 1.98 10.80 17.69
C PRO A 190 0.96 10.73 16.54
N PHE A 191 0.94 9.62 15.81
CA PHE A 191 0.09 9.42 14.64
C PHE A 191 -1.21 8.67 14.95
N PHE A 192 -1.45 8.24 16.20
CA PHE A 192 -2.72 7.60 16.53
C PHE A 192 -3.89 8.51 16.17
N LYS A 193 -4.66 8.06 15.20
CA LYS A 193 -5.83 8.76 14.70
C LYS A 193 -6.97 7.75 14.50
N TRP A 194 -8.05 7.94 15.23
CA TRP A 194 -9.17 7.01 15.22
C TRP A 194 -10.45 7.78 14.86
N ASN A 195 -10.73 7.85 13.57
CA ASN A 195 -12.01 8.35 13.10
C ASN A 195 -13.04 7.23 13.26
N THR A 196 -13.93 7.38 14.22
CA THR A 196 -15.07 6.46 14.39
C THR A 196 -16.16 6.83 13.40
N LEU A 197 -16.56 5.86 12.56
CA LEU A 197 -17.86 5.90 11.89
C LEU A 197 -18.95 5.55 12.86
#